data_55c8f5c2fffd8a831a65d4216e9516db
#
_entry.id   55c8f5c2fffd8a831a65d4216e9516db
#
_cell.length_a   1.000
_cell.length_b   1.000
_cell.length_c   1.000
_cell.angle_alpha   90.00
_cell.angle_beta   90.00
_cell.angle_gamma   90.00
#
_symmetry.space_group_name_H-M   'P 1'
#
loop_
_entity.id
_entity.type
_entity.pdbx_description
1 polymer ?
#
loop_
_entity_poly.entity_id
_entity_poly.type
_entity_poly.pdbx_seq_one_letter_code
_entity_poly.pdbx_strand_id
1 'polypeptide(L)'
;MTKLELLAPAKNLECGIAAIDHGADAVYIGAAKFGARVAAGNSIDDIRQLCVYAHQFDAKVYVTVNTIIYDDELEATNRLILELQEAGVDAILIQDMGLLQFSILNSQFSISLHASTQTDNRTPEKVRWLRSLGFRRVVLARELSVEEIAAIHQQVPDVELEVFVHGALCVSYSGLCYASQHCFGRSANRGACAQVCRMKFDLLDADGRELEHQRHLLSLKDLNQSAHLEELIQAGAVSFKIEGRLKDVTYVKNVVAAYSQRLDSIIAKHPQEYCRASKGHCSYTFTPNLKKTFNRGFTTYFLHGRQPDIFSPDTPKAMGEYVGTVKELRRDSFNVAGTAAFANGDGLCFINKEHELEGFRVNRAEGNRLFPQQMPRNLRPGMALYRNNDMEFERLLARQSSVRKIPVTFKLSETTDGFSLSALGTTVSIVCEHQQAEKPQQENIIRQLSKLGGTPYECSGVEMPDGFNYFIPSSMLADLRRQWVEGKNQGDRFLIESNQTTCPHDSRPSDPPHYDHPYLYNIANRQAQQFYGVQEPTAYELRGGNGPLMQCRHCLQYAMGYCVKHGGQKPTYKYPLFLRLGDGRRFRLEFDCKHCQMNVYAE
;
A
#
# COMPACT_ATOMS: atom_id res chain seq x y z
N MET A 1 -17.59 13.82 -10.86
CA MET A 1 -16.20 13.85 -10.39
C MET A 1 -15.78 12.45 -9.96
N THR A 2 -14.67 11.97 -10.49
CA THR A 2 -14.09 10.68 -10.10
C THR A 2 -13.38 10.82 -8.77
N LYS A 3 -13.69 9.94 -7.81
CA LYS A 3 -13.02 9.90 -6.51
C LYS A 3 -11.69 9.16 -6.65
N LEU A 4 -10.61 9.80 -6.24
CA LEU A 4 -9.26 9.22 -6.20
C LEU A 4 -8.90 8.85 -4.76
N GLU A 5 -8.45 7.61 -4.58
CA GLU A 5 -8.16 7.04 -3.26
C GLU A 5 -6.67 6.74 -3.11
N LEU A 6 -6.05 7.29 -2.08
CA LEU A 6 -4.72 6.87 -1.62
C LEU A 6 -4.88 5.81 -0.53
N LEU A 7 -4.49 4.57 -0.85
CA LEU A 7 -4.60 3.42 0.04
C LEU A 7 -3.27 3.11 0.72
N ALA A 8 -3.19 3.35 2.02
CA ALA A 8 -1.98 3.21 2.81
C ALA A 8 -1.94 1.89 3.62
N PRO A 9 -0.74 1.33 3.87
CA PRO A 9 -0.58 0.17 4.72
C PRO A 9 -0.67 0.53 6.20
N ALA A 10 -1.32 -0.31 7.00
CA ALA A 10 -1.29 -0.27 8.45
C ALA A 10 -0.73 -1.58 9.02
N LYS A 11 0.39 -1.50 9.73
CA LYS A 11 0.94 -2.60 10.50
C LYS A 11 0.12 -2.85 11.77
N ASN A 12 -0.30 -1.78 12.41
CA ASN A 12 -1.07 -1.72 13.65
C ASN A 12 -1.93 -0.44 13.67
N LEU A 13 -2.69 -0.26 14.74
CA LEU A 13 -3.54 0.91 14.96
C LEU A 13 -2.77 2.25 14.82
N GLU A 14 -1.59 2.35 15.43
CA GLU A 14 -0.73 3.55 15.36
C GLU A 14 -0.38 3.93 13.91
N CYS A 15 0.06 2.94 13.12
CA CYS A 15 0.38 3.15 11.70
C CYS A 15 -0.87 3.55 10.90
N GLY A 16 -2.05 2.99 11.21
CA GLY A 16 -3.30 3.34 10.56
C GLY A 16 -3.72 4.78 10.82
N ILE A 17 -3.69 5.21 12.07
CA ILE A 17 -3.96 6.60 12.46
C ILE A 17 -2.96 7.55 11.78
N ALA A 18 -1.66 7.23 11.85
CA ALA A 18 -0.64 8.02 11.20
C ALA A 18 -0.84 8.14 9.69
N ALA A 19 -1.29 7.08 9.01
CA ALA A 19 -1.61 7.12 7.59
C ALA A 19 -2.77 8.09 7.29
N ILE A 20 -3.85 8.03 8.05
CA ILE A 20 -5.01 8.93 7.91
C ILE A 20 -4.59 10.38 8.13
N ASP A 21 -3.83 10.68 9.18
CA ASP A 21 -3.35 12.02 9.49
C ASP A 21 -2.41 12.60 8.42
N HIS A 22 -1.73 11.72 7.68
CA HIS A 22 -0.82 12.12 6.60
C HIS A 22 -1.49 12.07 5.20
N GLY A 23 -2.82 11.91 5.15
CA GLY A 23 -3.62 12.12 3.93
C GLY A 23 -4.00 10.84 3.19
N ALA A 24 -3.97 9.66 3.83
CA ALA A 24 -4.58 8.48 3.24
C ALA A 24 -6.11 8.61 3.19
N ASP A 25 -6.73 8.17 2.08
CA ASP A 25 -8.17 8.08 1.93
C ASP A 25 -8.70 6.73 2.41
N ALA A 26 -7.84 5.74 2.41
CA ALA A 26 -8.12 4.43 2.97
C ALA A 26 -6.85 3.80 3.58
N VAL A 27 -7.05 2.89 4.51
CA VAL A 27 -5.97 2.07 5.06
C VAL A 27 -6.31 0.59 4.92
N TYR A 28 -5.29 -0.25 4.68
CA TYR A 28 -5.47 -1.69 4.73
C TYR A 28 -4.62 -2.31 5.83
N ILE A 29 -5.25 -3.17 6.62
CA ILE A 29 -4.69 -3.79 7.83
C ILE A 29 -4.91 -5.30 7.79
N GLY A 30 -4.05 -6.07 8.47
CA GLY A 30 -4.23 -7.51 8.64
C GLY A 30 -4.89 -7.84 9.97
N ALA A 31 -5.90 -8.70 9.96
CA ALA A 31 -6.41 -9.33 11.18
C ALA A 31 -5.39 -10.32 11.76
N ALA A 32 -5.62 -10.80 12.99
CA ALA A 32 -4.71 -11.71 13.71
C ALA A 32 -4.43 -13.03 12.98
N LYS A 33 -5.32 -13.46 12.08
CA LYS A 33 -5.21 -14.67 11.26
C LYS A 33 -5.58 -14.36 9.80
N PHE A 34 -5.20 -15.25 8.88
CA PHE A 34 -5.62 -15.29 7.47
C PHE A 34 -5.21 -14.10 6.58
N GLY A 35 -4.26 -13.28 7.00
CA GLY A 35 -3.66 -12.25 6.15
C GLY A 35 -2.34 -12.71 5.51
N ALA A 36 -2.03 -12.24 4.29
CA ALA A 36 -0.78 -12.56 3.57
C ALA A 36 0.53 -12.08 4.25
N ARG A 37 0.46 -11.68 5.52
CA ARG A 37 1.60 -11.33 6.40
C ARG A 37 1.24 -11.74 7.83
N VAL A 38 1.51 -12.97 8.20
CA VAL A 38 1.22 -13.55 9.54
C VAL A 38 1.79 -12.70 10.70
N ALA A 39 2.91 -12.02 10.48
CA ALA A 39 3.58 -11.20 11.52
C ALA A 39 2.91 -9.84 11.81
N ALA A 40 1.78 -9.48 11.16
CA ALA A 40 1.10 -8.20 11.32
C ALA A 40 -0.38 -8.39 11.69
N GLY A 41 -0.66 -9.27 12.67
CA GLY A 41 -2.02 -9.51 13.13
C GLY A 41 -2.48 -8.49 14.17
N ASN A 42 -3.69 -7.95 13.99
CA ASN A 42 -4.32 -6.98 14.89
C ASN A 42 -5.59 -7.57 15.49
N SER A 43 -5.95 -7.15 16.71
CA SER A 43 -7.21 -7.53 17.35
C SER A 43 -8.42 -6.88 16.65
N ILE A 44 -9.60 -7.45 16.82
CA ILE A 44 -10.86 -6.84 16.33
C ILE A 44 -11.08 -5.46 16.97
N ASP A 45 -10.69 -5.28 18.23
CA ASP A 45 -10.82 -4.01 18.91
C ASP A 45 -9.89 -2.92 18.35
N ASP A 46 -8.64 -3.25 17.99
CA ASP A 46 -7.74 -2.33 17.30
C ASP A 46 -8.33 -1.91 15.94
N ILE A 47 -8.90 -2.87 15.20
CA ILE A 47 -9.54 -2.62 13.90
C ILE A 47 -10.77 -1.73 14.08
N ARG A 48 -11.62 -2.01 15.08
CA ARG A 48 -12.79 -1.18 15.40
C ARG A 48 -12.39 0.25 15.76
N GLN A 49 -11.35 0.44 16.59
CA GLN A 49 -10.84 1.76 16.92
C GLN A 49 -10.33 2.49 15.68
N LEU A 50 -9.66 1.77 14.77
CA LEU A 50 -9.20 2.35 13.50
C LEU A 50 -10.38 2.77 12.61
N CYS A 51 -11.46 1.97 12.53
CA CYS A 51 -12.67 2.33 11.79
C CYS A 51 -13.32 3.59 12.37
N VAL A 52 -13.49 3.67 13.68
CA VAL A 52 -14.04 4.86 14.37
C VAL A 52 -13.20 6.10 14.07
N TYR A 53 -11.88 5.97 14.04
CA TYR A 53 -10.99 7.09 13.72
C TYR A 53 -11.07 7.50 12.24
N ALA A 54 -10.95 6.55 11.33
CA ALA A 54 -10.94 6.79 9.89
C ALA A 54 -12.25 7.41 9.39
N HIS A 55 -13.37 6.92 9.86
CA HIS A 55 -14.70 7.36 9.44
C HIS A 55 -15.00 8.82 9.81
N GLN A 56 -14.32 9.42 10.80
CA GLN A 56 -14.41 10.86 11.05
C GLN A 56 -14.02 11.70 9.82
N PHE A 57 -13.16 11.15 8.96
CA PHE A 57 -12.70 11.77 7.73
C PHE A 57 -13.34 11.16 6.47
N ASP A 58 -14.39 10.34 6.58
CA ASP A 58 -14.89 9.47 5.50
C ASP A 58 -13.80 8.57 4.87
N ALA A 59 -12.68 8.38 5.55
CA ALA A 59 -11.63 7.46 5.12
C ALA A 59 -12.05 6.02 5.43
N LYS A 60 -11.59 5.07 4.59
CA LYS A 60 -12.02 3.68 4.62
C LYS A 60 -11.00 2.76 5.30
N VAL A 61 -11.49 1.67 5.88
CA VAL A 61 -10.65 0.61 6.46
C VAL A 61 -10.93 -0.71 5.76
N TYR A 62 -9.89 -1.28 5.14
CA TYR A 62 -9.97 -2.55 4.45
C TYR A 62 -9.17 -3.61 5.20
N VAL A 63 -9.70 -4.82 5.34
CA VAL A 63 -8.99 -5.90 6.02
C VAL A 63 -8.59 -6.98 5.02
N THR A 64 -7.34 -7.44 5.13
CA THR A 64 -6.83 -8.51 4.27
C THR A 64 -7.13 -9.88 4.86
N VAL A 65 -7.98 -10.65 4.15
CA VAL A 65 -8.25 -12.09 4.36
C VAL A 65 -7.82 -12.79 3.07
N ASN A 66 -6.58 -12.54 2.65
CA ASN A 66 -6.10 -12.84 1.30
C ASN A 66 -5.02 -13.91 1.27
N THR A 67 -5.22 -14.96 2.01
CA THR A 67 -4.50 -16.24 1.94
C THR A 67 -5.44 -17.34 1.44
N ILE A 68 -4.89 -18.43 0.95
CA ILE A 68 -5.66 -19.66 0.78
C ILE A 68 -6.04 -20.21 2.17
N ILE A 69 -7.23 -20.77 2.29
CA ILE A 69 -7.83 -21.26 3.55
C ILE A 69 -7.91 -22.78 3.48
N TYR A 70 -7.61 -23.49 4.57
CA TYR A 70 -7.81 -24.93 4.67
C TYR A 70 -9.18 -25.23 5.27
N ASP A 71 -9.64 -26.48 5.11
CA ASP A 71 -10.98 -26.90 5.57
C ASP A 71 -11.22 -26.69 7.06
N ASP A 72 -10.24 -26.94 7.90
CA ASP A 72 -10.28 -26.74 9.34
C ASP A 72 -10.28 -25.25 9.78
N GLU A 73 -9.95 -24.36 8.86
CA GLU A 73 -9.91 -22.92 9.09
C GLU A 73 -11.18 -22.19 8.62
N LEU A 74 -12.03 -22.82 7.78
CA LEU A 74 -13.20 -22.20 7.15
C LEU A 74 -14.16 -21.58 8.16
N GLU A 75 -14.52 -22.32 9.21
CA GLU A 75 -15.46 -21.82 10.22
C GLU A 75 -14.91 -20.61 10.98
N ALA A 76 -13.62 -20.68 11.35
CA ALA A 76 -12.96 -19.57 12.04
C ALA A 76 -12.82 -18.32 11.14
N THR A 77 -12.57 -18.53 9.84
CA THR A 77 -12.47 -17.44 8.87
C THR A 77 -13.84 -16.78 8.64
N ASN A 78 -14.89 -17.58 8.49
CA ASN A 78 -16.25 -17.09 8.30
C ASN A 78 -16.72 -16.27 9.53
N ARG A 79 -16.42 -16.73 10.73
CA ARG A 79 -16.71 -15.99 11.98
C ARG A 79 -15.93 -14.69 12.03
N LEU A 80 -14.65 -14.70 11.72
CA LEU A 80 -13.81 -13.50 11.65
C LEU A 80 -14.40 -12.46 10.69
N ILE A 81 -14.90 -12.86 9.52
CA ILE A 81 -15.49 -11.93 8.54
C ILE A 81 -16.72 -11.23 9.14
N LEU A 82 -17.59 -11.94 9.86
CA LEU A 82 -18.75 -11.34 10.52
C LEU A 82 -18.31 -10.36 11.63
N GLU A 83 -17.32 -10.73 12.45
CA GLU A 83 -16.75 -9.85 13.47
C GLU A 83 -16.14 -8.57 12.88
N LEU A 84 -15.50 -8.67 11.71
CA LEU A 84 -14.95 -7.52 10.98
C LEU A 84 -16.07 -6.61 10.46
N GLN A 85 -17.17 -7.18 9.98
CA GLN A 85 -18.34 -6.41 9.55
C GLN A 85 -18.96 -5.64 10.74
N GLU A 86 -19.12 -6.30 11.89
CA GLU A 86 -19.60 -5.66 13.12
C GLU A 86 -18.63 -4.60 13.66
N ALA A 87 -17.34 -4.74 13.40
CA ALA A 87 -16.33 -3.75 13.74
C ALA A 87 -16.37 -2.49 12.85
N GLY A 88 -17.17 -2.50 11.78
CA GLY A 88 -17.32 -1.37 10.85
C GLY A 88 -16.30 -1.34 9.70
N VAL A 89 -15.70 -2.48 9.35
CA VAL A 89 -14.79 -2.60 8.21
C VAL A 89 -15.53 -2.38 6.90
N ASP A 90 -15.00 -1.54 6.01
CA ASP A 90 -15.64 -1.15 4.76
C ASP A 90 -15.54 -2.22 3.66
N ALA A 91 -14.44 -2.96 3.61
CA ALA A 91 -14.26 -4.06 2.66
C ALA A 91 -13.23 -5.09 3.15
N ILE A 92 -13.32 -6.30 2.61
CA ILE A 92 -12.29 -7.32 2.76
C ILE A 92 -11.62 -7.63 1.41
N LEU A 93 -10.29 -7.80 1.46
CA LEU A 93 -9.53 -8.27 0.31
C LEU A 93 -9.38 -9.78 0.42
N ILE A 94 -9.88 -10.52 -0.56
CA ILE A 94 -9.84 -12.00 -0.56
C ILE A 94 -9.01 -12.56 -1.72
N GLN A 95 -8.48 -13.76 -1.53
CA GLN A 95 -7.84 -14.60 -2.55
C GLN A 95 -8.64 -15.88 -2.78
N ASP A 96 -9.08 -16.52 -1.72
CA ASP A 96 -9.74 -17.82 -1.75
C ASP A 96 -11.20 -17.68 -2.20
N MET A 97 -11.54 -18.33 -3.32
CA MET A 97 -12.89 -18.27 -3.87
C MET A 97 -13.92 -19.08 -3.08
N GLY A 98 -13.48 -19.93 -2.15
CA GLY A 98 -14.38 -20.57 -1.19
C GLY A 98 -15.11 -19.57 -0.29
N LEU A 99 -14.52 -18.41 -0.02
CA LEU A 99 -15.17 -17.35 0.76
C LEU A 99 -16.34 -16.68 0.01
N LEU A 100 -16.36 -16.74 -1.32
CA LEU A 100 -17.54 -16.29 -2.11
C LEU A 100 -18.74 -17.20 -1.87
N GLN A 101 -18.53 -18.50 -1.76
CA GLN A 101 -19.60 -19.44 -1.45
C GLN A 101 -20.25 -19.12 -0.11
N PHE A 102 -19.45 -18.77 0.89
CA PHE A 102 -19.96 -18.31 2.19
C PHE A 102 -20.78 -17.02 2.05
N SER A 103 -20.29 -16.03 1.28
CA SER A 103 -21.00 -14.76 1.09
C SER A 103 -22.35 -14.93 0.37
N ILE A 104 -22.43 -15.84 -0.58
CA ILE A 104 -23.66 -16.15 -1.32
C ILE A 104 -24.69 -16.86 -0.44
N LEU A 105 -24.25 -17.77 0.43
CA LEU A 105 -25.13 -18.58 1.28
C LEU A 105 -25.55 -17.89 2.58
N ASN A 106 -24.88 -16.81 2.97
CA ASN A 106 -25.13 -16.11 4.22
C ASN A 106 -25.82 -14.76 4.00
N SER A 107 -27.10 -14.67 4.31
CA SER A 107 -27.91 -13.45 4.19
C SER A 107 -27.45 -12.29 5.12
N GLN A 108 -26.64 -12.57 6.14
CA GLN A 108 -26.06 -11.55 7.04
C GLN A 108 -24.79 -10.91 6.45
N PHE A 109 -24.24 -11.49 5.39
CA PHE A 109 -23.05 -10.97 4.77
C PHE A 109 -23.37 -9.74 3.91
N SER A 110 -22.77 -8.59 4.25
CA SER A 110 -23.01 -7.32 3.56
C SER A 110 -21.72 -6.51 3.30
N ILE A 111 -20.56 -7.03 3.74
CA ILE A 111 -19.28 -6.35 3.55
C ILE A 111 -18.83 -6.38 2.08
N SER A 112 -18.25 -5.28 1.59
CA SER A 112 -17.76 -5.20 0.21
C SER A 112 -16.57 -6.13 -0.03
N LEU A 113 -16.53 -6.78 -1.20
CA LEU A 113 -15.45 -7.68 -1.61
C LEU A 113 -14.50 -7.01 -2.61
N HIS A 114 -13.22 -7.03 -2.29
CA HIS A 114 -12.14 -6.62 -3.20
C HIS A 114 -11.30 -7.84 -3.60
N ALA A 115 -11.05 -8.02 -4.89
CA ALA A 115 -10.19 -9.09 -5.37
C ALA A 115 -8.72 -8.71 -5.10
N SER A 116 -8.04 -9.50 -4.27
CA SER A 116 -6.62 -9.30 -3.98
C SER A 116 -5.77 -9.47 -5.24
N THR A 117 -4.61 -8.82 -5.31
CA THR A 117 -3.60 -9.13 -6.34
C THR A 117 -3.16 -10.60 -6.34
N GLN A 118 -3.39 -11.31 -5.24
CA GLN A 118 -3.12 -12.75 -5.10
C GLN A 118 -4.04 -13.63 -5.97
N THR A 119 -5.07 -13.07 -6.60
CA THR A 119 -5.94 -13.77 -7.58
C THR A 119 -5.42 -13.71 -9.02
N ASP A 120 -4.19 -13.20 -9.23
CA ASP A 120 -3.53 -13.11 -10.55
C ASP A 120 -4.30 -12.24 -11.56
N ASN A 121 -4.40 -10.95 -11.29
CA ASN A 121 -5.25 -10.00 -12.02
C ASN A 121 -4.45 -9.28 -13.13
N ARG A 122 -4.22 -9.95 -14.26
CA ARG A 122 -3.36 -9.46 -15.35
C ARG A 122 -4.07 -9.20 -16.66
N THR A 123 -5.27 -9.73 -16.86
CA THR A 123 -5.95 -9.67 -18.15
C THR A 123 -7.38 -9.14 -18.02
N PRO A 124 -7.93 -8.52 -19.10
CA PRO A 124 -9.31 -8.08 -19.10
C PRO A 124 -10.33 -9.21 -18.83
N GLU A 125 -10.06 -10.44 -19.31
CA GLU A 125 -10.90 -11.62 -19.08
C GLU A 125 -10.97 -11.95 -17.60
N LYS A 126 -9.81 -11.92 -16.89
CA LYS A 126 -9.76 -12.18 -15.45
C LYS A 126 -10.53 -11.13 -14.68
N VAL A 127 -10.38 -9.85 -15.02
CA VAL A 127 -11.08 -8.75 -14.36
C VAL A 127 -12.58 -8.81 -14.61
N ARG A 128 -13.01 -9.14 -15.84
CA ARG A 128 -14.42 -9.35 -16.20
C ARG A 128 -15.02 -10.51 -15.41
N TRP A 129 -14.30 -11.62 -15.31
CA TRP A 129 -14.73 -12.77 -14.50
C TRP A 129 -14.90 -12.39 -13.03
N LEU A 130 -13.94 -11.72 -12.42
CA LEU A 130 -14.05 -11.24 -11.03
C LEU A 130 -15.23 -10.27 -10.86
N ARG A 131 -15.45 -9.37 -11.83
CA ARG A 131 -16.61 -8.46 -11.82
C ARG A 131 -17.93 -9.24 -11.84
N SER A 132 -18.04 -10.30 -12.65
CA SER A 132 -19.25 -11.14 -12.72
C SER A 132 -19.52 -11.91 -11.41
N LEU A 133 -18.51 -12.10 -10.58
CA LEU A 133 -18.62 -12.70 -9.25
C LEU A 133 -19.03 -11.71 -8.15
N GLY A 134 -19.23 -10.42 -8.47
CA GLY A 134 -19.65 -9.40 -7.53
C GLY A 134 -18.50 -8.63 -6.87
N PHE A 135 -17.26 -8.80 -7.30
CA PHE A 135 -16.16 -7.96 -6.82
C PHE A 135 -16.33 -6.52 -7.30
N ARG A 136 -16.40 -5.58 -6.35
CA ARG A 136 -16.49 -4.15 -6.64
C ARG A 136 -15.16 -3.58 -7.12
N ARG A 137 -14.05 -4.08 -6.57
CA ARG A 137 -12.69 -3.61 -6.85
C ARG A 137 -11.76 -4.76 -7.15
N VAL A 138 -10.84 -4.55 -8.10
CA VAL A 138 -9.81 -5.51 -8.46
C VAL A 138 -8.43 -4.87 -8.32
N VAL A 139 -7.57 -5.50 -7.49
CA VAL A 139 -6.17 -5.08 -7.33
C VAL A 139 -5.34 -5.70 -8.44
N LEU A 140 -4.91 -4.88 -9.38
CA LEU A 140 -4.16 -5.32 -10.55
C LEU A 140 -2.75 -5.82 -10.19
N ALA A 141 -2.19 -6.66 -11.05
CA ALA A 141 -0.80 -7.09 -10.97
C ALA A 141 0.16 -5.91 -11.17
N ARG A 142 1.28 -5.93 -10.46
CA ARG A 142 2.29 -4.85 -10.50
C ARG A 142 3.06 -4.77 -11.81
N GLU A 143 3.00 -5.83 -12.58
CA GLU A 143 3.74 -6.03 -13.83
C GLU A 143 3.10 -5.34 -15.05
N LEU A 144 1.91 -4.79 -14.91
CA LEU A 144 1.16 -4.20 -16.02
C LEU A 144 1.76 -2.84 -16.45
N SER A 145 1.74 -2.59 -17.76
CA SER A 145 2.03 -1.27 -18.33
C SER A 145 0.81 -0.36 -18.29
N VAL A 146 1.00 0.94 -18.58
CA VAL A 146 -0.09 1.92 -18.70
C VAL A 146 -1.12 1.46 -19.72
N GLU A 147 -0.65 0.96 -20.88
CA GLU A 147 -1.52 0.50 -21.97
C GLU A 147 -2.32 -0.74 -21.58
N GLU A 148 -1.71 -1.69 -20.84
CA GLU A 148 -2.38 -2.90 -20.35
C GLU A 148 -3.46 -2.52 -19.32
N ILE A 149 -3.20 -1.55 -18.41
CA ILE A 149 -4.19 -1.04 -17.45
C ILE A 149 -5.35 -0.36 -18.19
N ALA A 150 -5.04 0.52 -19.15
CA ALA A 150 -6.05 1.20 -19.96
C ALA A 150 -6.92 0.21 -20.75
N ALA A 151 -6.33 -0.83 -21.31
CA ALA A 151 -7.06 -1.88 -22.03
C ALA A 151 -8.03 -2.66 -21.12
N ILE A 152 -7.64 -2.91 -19.86
CA ILE A 152 -8.51 -3.51 -18.85
C ILE A 152 -9.68 -2.58 -18.55
N HIS A 153 -9.41 -1.30 -18.28
CA HIS A 153 -10.45 -0.32 -17.97
C HIS A 153 -11.44 -0.14 -19.11
N GLN A 154 -10.97 -0.06 -20.36
CA GLN A 154 -11.83 0.07 -21.54
C GLN A 154 -12.78 -1.13 -21.71
N GLN A 155 -12.33 -2.35 -21.38
CA GLN A 155 -13.14 -3.55 -21.52
C GLN A 155 -14.04 -3.85 -20.32
N VAL A 156 -13.71 -3.32 -19.12
CA VAL A 156 -14.45 -3.51 -17.88
C VAL A 156 -14.54 -2.18 -17.11
N PRO A 157 -15.27 -1.19 -17.65
CA PRO A 157 -15.28 0.19 -17.12
C PRO A 157 -16.03 0.34 -15.79
N ASP A 158 -16.87 -0.62 -15.42
CA ASP A 158 -17.74 -0.61 -14.24
C ASP A 158 -17.11 -1.28 -13.00
N VAL A 159 -15.83 -1.62 -13.05
CA VAL A 159 -15.05 -2.12 -11.90
C VAL A 159 -14.01 -1.10 -11.46
N GLU A 160 -13.85 -0.90 -10.16
CA GLU A 160 -12.79 -0.05 -9.62
C GLU A 160 -11.42 -0.74 -9.76
N LEU A 161 -10.47 -0.09 -10.43
CA LEU A 161 -9.11 -0.59 -10.58
C LEU A 161 -8.20 -0.01 -9.49
N GLU A 162 -7.55 -0.89 -8.73
CA GLU A 162 -6.54 -0.55 -7.72
C GLU A 162 -5.16 -0.97 -8.22
N VAL A 163 -4.19 -0.04 -8.18
CA VAL A 163 -2.82 -0.27 -8.63
C VAL A 163 -1.82 -0.01 -7.50
N PHE A 164 -0.76 -0.83 -7.42
CA PHE A 164 0.35 -0.52 -6.53
C PHE A 164 1.19 0.61 -7.12
N VAL A 165 1.54 1.57 -6.26
CA VAL A 165 2.32 2.76 -6.66
C VAL A 165 3.65 2.89 -5.94
N HIS A 166 3.86 2.21 -4.80
CA HIS A 166 5.09 2.32 -4.02
C HIS A 166 5.41 1.05 -3.24
N GLY A 167 6.69 0.78 -3.04
CA GLY A 167 7.23 -0.20 -2.10
C GLY A 167 7.67 -1.52 -2.74
N ALA A 168 7.76 -2.57 -1.94
CA ALA A 168 8.39 -3.82 -2.33
C ALA A 168 7.66 -4.56 -3.45
N LEU A 169 8.43 -5.09 -4.41
CA LEU A 169 7.95 -5.92 -5.51
C LEU A 169 8.17 -7.42 -5.23
N CYS A 170 7.24 -8.24 -5.70
CA CYS A 170 7.44 -9.67 -5.92
C CYS A 170 7.98 -9.90 -7.32
N VAL A 171 8.91 -10.85 -7.49
CA VAL A 171 9.46 -11.21 -8.81
C VAL A 171 8.52 -12.11 -9.59
N SER A 172 7.82 -13.02 -8.90
CA SER A 172 6.77 -13.85 -9.48
C SER A 172 5.45 -13.11 -9.46
N TYR A 173 4.58 -13.40 -10.41
CA TYR A 173 3.19 -12.96 -10.36
C TYR A 173 2.57 -13.32 -9.02
N SER A 174 1.80 -12.39 -8.45
CA SER A 174 1.19 -12.57 -7.13
C SER A 174 0.19 -13.75 -7.14
N GLY A 175 0.24 -14.59 -6.10
CA GLY A 175 -0.56 -15.81 -6.03
C GLY A 175 0.05 -17.03 -6.75
N LEU A 176 1.04 -16.84 -7.61
CA LEU A 176 1.67 -17.89 -8.43
C LEU A 176 3.13 -18.16 -8.04
N CYS A 177 3.48 -18.04 -6.76
CA CYS A 177 4.81 -18.33 -6.24
C CYS A 177 4.78 -19.45 -5.21
N TYR A 178 5.36 -20.59 -5.56
CA TYR A 178 5.43 -21.81 -4.74
C TYR A 178 6.86 -22.12 -4.27
N ALA A 179 7.86 -21.33 -4.68
CA ALA A 179 9.26 -21.58 -4.34
C ALA A 179 9.52 -21.64 -2.83
N SER A 180 8.86 -20.79 -2.05
CA SER A 180 9.00 -20.79 -0.59
C SER A 180 8.40 -22.04 0.05
N GLN A 181 7.25 -22.52 -0.44
CA GLN A 181 6.64 -23.78 -0.02
C GLN A 181 7.54 -24.95 -0.39
N HIS A 182 8.03 -25.01 -1.63
CA HIS A 182 8.89 -26.08 -2.11
C HIS A 182 10.20 -26.17 -1.30
N CYS A 183 10.87 -25.04 -1.07
CA CYS A 183 12.18 -25.02 -0.44
C CYS A 183 12.15 -25.19 1.08
N PHE A 184 11.11 -24.70 1.75
CA PHE A 184 11.12 -24.51 3.21
C PHE A 184 9.82 -24.92 3.91
N GLY A 185 8.83 -25.47 3.18
CA GLY A 185 7.51 -25.76 3.75
C GLY A 185 6.74 -24.50 4.21
N ARG A 186 7.10 -23.32 3.71
CA ARG A 186 6.53 -22.02 4.11
C ARG A 186 5.82 -21.40 2.93
N SER A 187 4.49 -21.48 2.89
CA SER A 187 3.72 -20.96 1.76
C SER A 187 3.66 -19.44 1.71
N ALA A 188 4.02 -18.88 0.54
CA ALA A 188 3.80 -17.48 0.24
C ALA A 188 2.30 -17.13 0.15
N ASN A 189 1.48 -18.05 -0.36
CA ASN A 189 0.02 -17.92 -0.46
C ASN A 189 -0.69 -18.04 0.90
N ARG A 190 0.06 -18.41 1.95
CA ARG A 190 -0.42 -18.46 3.34
C ARG A 190 0.28 -17.45 4.25
N GLY A 191 0.91 -16.44 3.67
CA GLY A 191 1.54 -15.34 4.41
C GLY A 191 2.91 -15.66 5.03
N ALA A 192 3.46 -16.86 4.83
CA ALA A 192 4.70 -17.34 5.47
C ALA A 192 5.92 -17.34 4.52
N CYS A 193 5.96 -16.46 3.52
CA CYS A 193 7.01 -16.39 2.51
C CYS A 193 8.43 -16.31 3.11
N ALA A 194 9.31 -17.25 2.72
CA ALA A 194 10.74 -17.24 3.11
C ALA A 194 11.60 -16.30 2.27
N GLN A 195 11.02 -15.58 1.30
CA GLN A 195 11.71 -14.64 0.41
C GLN A 195 12.86 -15.27 -0.40
N VAL A 196 12.64 -16.46 -0.97
CA VAL A 196 13.62 -17.16 -1.83
C VAL A 196 14.21 -16.25 -2.90
N CYS A 197 13.39 -15.40 -3.53
CA CYS A 197 13.83 -14.41 -4.52
C CYS A 197 14.82 -13.36 -3.99
N ARG A 198 15.03 -13.26 -2.69
CA ARG A 198 15.99 -12.34 -2.05
C ARG A 198 17.29 -13.04 -1.63
N MET A 199 17.40 -14.33 -1.85
CA MET A 199 18.60 -15.12 -1.55
C MET A 199 19.67 -14.90 -2.62
N LYS A 200 20.90 -15.26 -2.32
CA LYS A 200 22.01 -15.30 -3.28
C LYS A 200 21.93 -16.57 -4.13
N PHE A 201 22.20 -16.44 -5.42
CA PHE A 201 22.24 -17.54 -6.37
C PHE A 201 23.54 -17.48 -7.18
N ASP A 202 24.06 -18.63 -7.52
CA ASP A 202 24.93 -18.80 -8.69
C ASP A 202 24.06 -19.00 -9.93
N LEU A 203 24.45 -18.42 -11.06
CA LEU A 203 23.82 -18.68 -12.35
C LEU A 203 24.76 -19.58 -13.17
N LEU A 204 24.26 -20.74 -13.55
CA LEU A 204 25.02 -21.76 -14.28
C LEU A 204 24.40 -21.99 -15.66
N ASP A 205 25.23 -22.32 -16.66
CA ASP A 205 24.75 -22.83 -17.93
C ASP A 205 24.64 -24.39 -17.91
N ALA A 206 24.22 -24.97 -19.05
CA ALA A 206 24.01 -26.42 -19.18
C ALA A 206 25.29 -27.26 -18.97
N ASP A 207 26.47 -26.71 -19.24
CA ASP A 207 27.75 -27.35 -19.01
C ASP A 207 28.27 -27.16 -17.58
N GLY A 208 27.50 -26.46 -16.72
CA GLY A 208 27.88 -26.13 -15.34
C GLY A 208 28.84 -24.93 -15.24
N ARG A 209 29.07 -24.19 -16.33
CA ARG A 209 29.86 -22.97 -16.29
C ARG A 209 29.13 -21.91 -15.50
N GLU A 210 29.81 -21.30 -14.53
CA GLU A 210 29.29 -20.20 -13.72
C GLU A 210 29.32 -18.88 -14.51
N LEU A 211 28.16 -18.25 -14.65
CA LEU A 211 27.95 -16.96 -15.33
C LEU A 211 27.89 -15.83 -14.32
N GLU A 212 27.28 -16.05 -13.15
CA GLU A 212 27.20 -15.12 -12.02
C GLU A 212 27.42 -15.90 -10.72
N HIS A 213 28.20 -15.32 -9.79
CA HIS A 213 28.54 -15.94 -8.52
C HIS A 213 27.86 -15.21 -7.36
N GLN A 214 27.05 -15.95 -6.55
CA GLN A 214 26.46 -15.51 -5.28
C GLN A 214 25.81 -14.12 -5.35
N ARG A 215 24.97 -13.87 -6.36
CA ARG A 215 24.26 -12.61 -6.59
C ARG A 215 22.76 -12.73 -6.27
N HIS A 216 22.14 -11.61 -5.90
CA HIS A 216 20.70 -11.53 -5.64
C HIS A 216 19.90 -11.35 -6.94
N LEU A 217 20.01 -12.30 -7.86
CA LEU A 217 19.56 -12.20 -9.26
C LEU A 217 18.05 -11.98 -9.43
N LEU A 218 17.25 -12.43 -8.47
CA LEU A 218 15.78 -12.28 -8.46
C LEU A 218 15.31 -11.15 -7.54
N SER A 219 16.23 -10.38 -6.91
CA SER A 219 15.90 -9.33 -5.95
C SER A 219 15.57 -8.02 -6.65
N LEU A 220 14.29 -7.68 -6.78
CA LEU A 220 13.85 -6.43 -7.40
C LEU A 220 14.12 -5.21 -6.52
N LYS A 221 14.32 -4.05 -7.15
CA LYS A 221 14.22 -2.72 -6.54
C LYS A 221 12.80 -2.45 -6.05
N ASP A 222 12.60 -1.37 -5.31
CA ASP A 222 11.27 -0.99 -4.84
C ASP A 222 10.53 -0.14 -5.90
N LEU A 223 9.23 -0.35 -6.02
CA LEU A 223 8.36 0.41 -6.93
C LEU A 223 8.27 1.86 -6.48
N ASN A 224 8.31 2.78 -7.44
CA ASN A 224 8.03 4.19 -7.22
C ASN A 224 7.35 4.81 -8.45
N GLN A 225 6.04 5.04 -8.34
CA GLN A 225 5.20 5.64 -9.38
C GLN A 225 4.78 7.08 -9.04
N SER A 226 5.44 7.74 -8.08
CA SER A 226 5.04 9.07 -7.63
C SER A 226 5.04 10.14 -8.74
N ALA A 227 5.87 9.98 -9.78
CA ALA A 227 5.89 10.86 -10.94
C ALA A 227 4.82 10.51 -12.00
N HIS A 228 4.20 9.32 -11.93
CA HIS A 228 3.34 8.74 -12.96
C HIS A 228 1.88 8.56 -12.54
N LEU A 229 1.46 9.17 -11.41
CA LEU A 229 0.08 9.04 -10.91
C LEU A 229 -0.95 9.55 -11.91
N GLU A 230 -0.66 10.66 -12.61
CA GLU A 230 -1.57 11.25 -13.60
C GLU A 230 -1.80 10.31 -14.79
N GLU A 231 -0.75 9.62 -15.27
CA GLU A 231 -0.86 8.60 -16.32
C GLU A 231 -1.70 7.39 -15.86
N LEU A 232 -1.53 6.95 -14.61
CA LEU A 232 -2.30 5.86 -14.04
C LEU A 232 -3.78 6.23 -13.87
N ILE A 233 -4.09 7.49 -13.49
CA ILE A 233 -5.46 8.01 -13.42
C ILE A 233 -6.10 7.99 -14.82
N GLN A 234 -5.39 8.49 -15.82
CA GLN A 234 -5.84 8.50 -17.21
C GLN A 234 -6.04 7.09 -17.77
N ALA A 235 -5.27 6.11 -17.31
CA ALA A 235 -5.46 4.69 -17.64
C ALA A 235 -6.66 4.04 -16.93
N GLY A 236 -7.37 4.76 -16.05
CA GLY A 236 -8.57 4.29 -15.36
C GLY A 236 -8.37 3.77 -13.95
N ALA A 237 -7.17 3.89 -13.37
CA ALA A 237 -6.96 3.54 -11.97
C ALA A 237 -7.56 4.61 -11.05
N VAL A 238 -8.29 4.19 -10.01
CA VAL A 238 -8.94 5.07 -9.04
C VAL A 238 -8.41 4.89 -7.62
N SER A 239 -7.72 3.81 -7.33
CA SER A 239 -7.11 3.53 -6.01
C SER A 239 -5.60 3.26 -6.16
N PHE A 240 -4.79 3.99 -5.37
CA PHE A 240 -3.33 4.03 -5.43
C PHE A 240 -2.74 3.43 -4.15
N LYS A 241 -2.29 2.17 -4.24
CA LYS A 241 -1.88 1.38 -3.08
C LYS A 241 -0.39 1.47 -2.81
N ILE A 242 -0.05 1.82 -1.58
CA ILE A 242 1.31 1.77 -1.05
C ILE A 242 1.53 0.40 -0.40
N GLU A 243 2.57 -0.34 -0.82
CA GLU A 243 2.98 -1.59 -0.15
C GLU A 243 3.81 -1.26 1.10
N GLY A 244 3.57 -2.00 2.20
CA GLY A 244 4.38 -1.77 3.40
C GLY A 244 3.78 -2.19 4.73
N ARG A 245 2.92 -3.22 4.80
CA ARG A 245 2.30 -3.68 6.07
C ARG A 245 3.28 -4.09 7.18
N LEU A 246 4.56 -4.32 6.87
CA LEU A 246 5.60 -4.60 7.87
C LEU A 246 6.50 -3.39 8.15
N LYS A 247 6.18 -2.24 7.55
CA LYS A 247 6.96 -1.01 7.74
C LYS A 247 6.58 -0.29 9.02
N ASP A 248 7.50 0.53 9.52
CA ASP A 248 7.32 1.37 10.69
C ASP A 248 6.49 2.63 10.40
N VAL A 249 6.15 3.34 11.45
CA VAL A 249 5.35 4.55 11.38
C VAL A 249 6.04 5.69 10.61
N THR A 250 7.37 5.78 10.67
CA THR A 250 8.17 6.79 9.94
C THR A 250 8.04 6.61 8.44
N TYR A 251 8.15 5.36 7.96
CA TYR A 251 7.93 5.04 6.55
C TYR A 251 6.50 5.43 6.11
N VAL A 252 5.50 5.07 6.91
CA VAL A 252 4.09 5.39 6.59
C VAL A 252 3.88 6.89 6.49
N LYS A 253 4.29 7.67 7.49
CA LYS A 253 4.18 9.14 7.50
C LYS A 253 4.80 9.78 6.27
N ASN A 254 6.04 9.40 5.95
CA ASN A 254 6.80 9.97 4.83
C ASN A 254 6.19 9.62 3.48
N VAL A 255 5.92 8.34 3.23
CA VAL A 255 5.43 7.87 1.92
C VAL A 255 4.01 8.35 1.67
N VAL A 256 3.12 8.26 2.66
CA VAL A 256 1.73 8.73 2.52
C VAL A 256 1.69 10.23 2.26
N ALA A 257 2.44 11.05 3.01
CA ALA A 257 2.51 12.50 2.79
C ALA A 257 3.00 12.84 1.38
N ALA A 258 4.02 12.14 0.86
CA ALA A 258 4.55 12.36 -0.48
C ALA A 258 3.48 12.10 -1.56
N TYR A 259 2.77 10.99 -1.47
CA TYR A 259 1.72 10.63 -2.43
C TYR A 259 0.46 11.49 -2.27
N SER A 260 0.09 11.83 -1.03
CA SER A 260 -1.04 12.72 -0.75
C SER A 260 -0.85 14.09 -1.40
N GLN A 261 0.30 14.74 -1.17
CA GLN A 261 0.62 16.05 -1.79
C GLN A 261 0.62 15.95 -3.32
N ARG A 262 1.07 14.82 -3.88
CA ARG A 262 1.08 14.63 -5.33
C ARG A 262 -0.34 14.50 -5.90
N LEU A 263 -1.22 13.73 -5.25
CA LEU A 263 -2.64 13.63 -5.64
C LEU A 263 -3.35 14.97 -5.50
N ASP A 264 -3.13 15.71 -4.40
CA ASP A 264 -3.72 17.04 -4.21
C ASP A 264 -3.29 18.00 -5.33
N SER A 265 -2.02 17.94 -5.75
CA SER A 265 -1.52 18.73 -6.88
C SER A 265 -2.18 18.38 -8.22
N ILE A 266 -2.49 17.10 -8.47
CA ILE A 266 -3.21 16.65 -9.67
C ILE A 266 -4.67 17.10 -9.61
N ILE A 267 -5.34 16.91 -8.48
CA ILE A 267 -6.74 17.35 -8.29
C ILE A 267 -6.88 18.86 -8.45
N ALA A 268 -5.92 19.64 -7.93
CA ALA A 268 -5.92 21.10 -8.08
C ALA A 268 -5.81 21.57 -9.54
N LYS A 269 -5.20 20.77 -10.43
CA LYS A 269 -5.16 21.05 -11.88
C LYS A 269 -6.46 20.68 -12.59
N HIS A 270 -7.18 19.67 -12.08
CA HIS A 270 -8.40 19.11 -12.68
C HIS A 270 -9.58 19.07 -11.69
N PRO A 271 -9.98 20.22 -11.08
CA PRO A 271 -10.93 20.24 -9.97
C PRO A 271 -12.38 19.91 -10.37
N GLN A 272 -12.68 19.88 -11.67
CA GLN A 272 -13.99 19.49 -12.18
C GLN A 272 -14.08 17.98 -12.50
N GLU A 273 -12.94 17.32 -12.63
CA GLU A 273 -12.85 15.91 -13.01
C GLU A 273 -12.63 15.00 -11.79
N TYR A 274 -11.74 15.42 -10.87
CA TYR A 274 -11.26 14.60 -9.76
C TYR A 274 -11.52 15.24 -8.40
N CYS A 275 -11.72 14.38 -7.40
CA CYS A 275 -11.74 14.77 -5.99
C CYS A 275 -11.13 13.65 -5.12
N ARG A 276 -10.81 13.98 -3.87
CA ARG A 276 -10.37 12.95 -2.89
C ARG A 276 -11.53 12.04 -2.52
N ALA A 277 -11.24 10.77 -2.24
CA ALA A 277 -12.24 9.81 -1.78
C ALA A 277 -12.64 10.05 -0.32
N SER A 278 -11.85 10.79 0.46
CA SER A 278 -12.09 11.14 1.86
C SER A 278 -12.11 12.65 2.09
N LYS A 279 -12.49 13.09 3.29
CA LYS A 279 -12.63 14.51 3.67
C LYS A 279 -11.41 15.05 4.41
N GLY A 280 -11.28 16.36 4.39
CA GLY A 280 -10.24 17.11 5.08
C GLY A 280 -8.94 17.23 4.29
N HIS A 281 -8.14 18.20 4.67
CA HIS A 281 -6.81 18.48 4.13
C HIS A 281 -5.74 18.36 5.21
N CYS A 282 -4.53 18.03 4.82
CA CYS A 282 -3.40 17.84 5.72
C CYS A 282 -2.45 19.02 5.62
N SER A 283 -1.99 19.50 6.77
CA SER A 283 -0.85 20.41 6.89
C SER A 283 0.34 19.65 7.48
N TYR A 284 1.54 19.86 6.93
CA TYR A 284 2.74 19.11 7.29
C TYR A 284 3.81 20.01 7.90
N THR A 285 4.54 19.53 8.90
CA THR A 285 5.69 20.22 9.49
C THR A 285 7.02 19.81 8.87
N PHE A 286 6.99 18.99 7.81
CA PHE A 286 8.16 18.46 7.11
C PHE A 286 7.94 18.38 5.60
N THR A 287 9.03 18.26 4.85
CA THR A 287 8.98 17.97 3.42
C THR A 287 9.23 16.47 3.20
N PRO A 288 8.26 15.73 2.60
CA PRO A 288 8.45 14.32 2.34
C PRO A 288 9.61 14.03 1.38
N ASN A 289 10.37 12.97 1.66
CA ASN A 289 11.46 12.51 0.79
C ASN A 289 11.50 10.97 0.77
N LEU A 290 11.04 10.38 -0.32
CA LEU A 290 10.95 8.93 -0.47
C LEU A 290 12.30 8.20 -0.36
N LYS A 291 13.43 8.89 -0.64
CA LYS A 291 14.78 8.31 -0.55
C LYS A 291 15.26 8.14 0.89
N LYS A 292 14.70 8.88 1.85
CA LYS A 292 15.12 8.88 3.27
C LYS A 292 14.55 7.72 4.09
N THR A 293 13.58 7.00 3.57
CA THR A 293 13.03 5.81 4.21
C THR A 293 13.42 4.55 3.44
N PHE A 294 13.03 3.38 3.95
CA PHE A 294 13.45 2.10 3.39
C PHE A 294 13.24 2.01 1.88
N ASN A 295 14.32 1.82 1.12
CA ASN A 295 14.29 1.48 -0.29
C ASN A 295 15.56 0.73 -0.72
N ARG A 296 15.46 -0.10 -1.79
CA ARG A 296 16.57 -0.85 -2.45
C ARG A 296 17.03 -0.18 -3.73
N GLY A 297 16.82 1.13 -3.86
CA GLY A 297 16.73 1.83 -5.13
C GLY A 297 15.32 1.71 -5.70
N PHE A 298 14.97 2.62 -6.62
CA PHE A 298 13.63 2.71 -7.19
C PHE A 298 13.58 2.27 -8.64
N THR A 299 12.41 1.75 -9.04
CA THR A 299 12.09 1.39 -10.43
C THR A 299 10.63 1.75 -10.72
N THR A 300 10.33 2.08 -11.97
CA THR A 300 8.95 2.14 -12.50
C THR A 300 8.45 0.75 -12.94
N TYR A 301 9.29 -0.26 -12.79
CA TYR A 301 9.07 -1.66 -13.14
C TYR A 301 8.75 -1.81 -14.64
N PHE A 302 7.52 -2.21 -14.99
CA PHE A 302 7.10 -2.38 -16.38
C PHE A 302 6.14 -1.31 -16.88
N LEU A 303 5.95 -0.21 -16.13
CA LEU A 303 4.97 0.81 -16.47
C LEU A 303 5.07 1.32 -17.93
N HIS A 304 6.30 1.56 -18.38
CA HIS A 304 6.61 2.01 -19.75
C HIS A 304 7.38 0.93 -20.54
N GLY A 305 7.08 -0.34 -20.26
CA GLY A 305 7.74 -1.47 -20.90
C GLY A 305 8.97 -2.00 -20.15
N ARG A 306 9.77 -2.81 -20.82
CA ARG A 306 10.91 -3.51 -20.22
C ARG A 306 12.10 -2.59 -20.01
N GLN A 307 12.70 -2.71 -18.81
CA GLN A 307 13.93 -2.03 -18.43
C GLN A 307 14.91 -3.06 -17.85
N PRO A 308 16.23 -2.98 -18.17
CA PRO A 308 17.21 -3.93 -17.63
C PRO A 308 17.50 -3.72 -16.14
N ASP A 309 17.38 -2.48 -15.66
CA ASP A 309 17.77 -2.04 -14.33
C ASP A 309 16.62 -2.06 -13.30
N ILE A 310 15.82 -3.13 -13.28
CA ILE A 310 14.69 -3.29 -12.35
C ILE A 310 15.04 -4.08 -11.09
N PHE A 311 16.24 -4.65 -10.98
CA PHE A 311 16.65 -5.51 -9.89
C PHE A 311 17.87 -4.96 -9.14
N SER A 312 18.10 -5.47 -7.92
CA SER A 312 19.20 -5.09 -7.02
C SER A 312 20.06 -6.33 -6.76
N PRO A 313 21.06 -6.62 -7.64
CA PRO A 313 21.83 -7.86 -7.56
C PRO A 313 22.82 -7.92 -6.40
N ASP A 314 23.19 -6.76 -5.82
CA ASP A 314 24.20 -6.68 -4.76
C ASP A 314 23.60 -6.80 -3.36
N THR A 315 22.33 -6.42 -3.16
CA THR A 315 21.73 -6.46 -1.84
C THR A 315 20.20 -6.54 -1.87
N PRO A 316 19.58 -7.34 -0.96
CA PRO A 316 18.15 -7.32 -0.71
C PRO A 316 17.78 -6.32 0.39
N LYS A 317 18.77 -5.65 1.02
CA LYS A 317 18.59 -4.71 2.13
C LYS A 317 18.39 -3.27 1.63
N ALA A 318 17.96 -2.39 2.53
CA ALA A 318 17.81 -0.97 2.22
C ALA A 318 19.16 -0.31 1.93
N MET A 319 19.24 0.42 0.82
CA MET A 319 20.33 1.31 0.46
C MET A 319 20.07 2.74 0.98
N GLY A 320 18.83 3.22 0.82
CA GLY A 320 18.45 4.58 1.19
C GLY A 320 18.90 5.64 0.18
N GLU A 321 19.26 6.82 0.68
CA GLU A 321 19.62 8.01 -0.08
C GLU A 321 21.11 8.03 -0.44
N TYR A 322 21.47 8.28 -1.69
CA TYR A 322 22.85 8.58 -2.06
C TYR A 322 23.30 9.91 -1.44
N VAL A 323 24.41 9.91 -0.70
CA VAL A 323 24.89 11.08 0.06
C VAL A 323 26.27 11.57 -0.39
N GLY A 324 26.90 10.93 -1.33
CA GLY A 324 28.19 11.34 -1.87
C GLY A 324 29.16 10.19 -2.05
N THR A 325 30.43 10.52 -2.29
CA THR A 325 31.53 9.55 -2.42
C THR A 325 32.57 9.77 -1.34
N VAL A 326 33.25 8.69 -0.95
CA VAL A 326 34.40 8.78 -0.04
C VAL A 326 35.53 9.52 -0.73
N LYS A 327 36.02 10.63 -0.16
CA LYS A 327 37.10 11.45 -0.73
C LYS A 327 38.46 11.07 -0.15
N GLU A 328 38.58 11.06 1.16
CA GLU A 328 39.83 10.88 1.88
C GLU A 328 39.59 9.99 3.10
N LEU A 329 40.46 9.02 3.33
CA LEU A 329 40.45 8.17 4.51
C LEU A 329 41.56 8.58 5.48
N ARG A 330 41.27 8.58 6.79
CA ARG A 330 42.19 8.71 7.88
C ARG A 330 42.06 7.53 8.83
N ARG A 331 42.84 7.49 9.87
CA ARG A 331 42.88 6.37 10.81
C ARG A 331 41.51 6.15 11.52
N ASP A 332 40.82 7.22 11.88
CA ASP A 332 39.61 7.23 12.71
C ASP A 332 38.41 7.93 12.03
N SER A 333 38.59 8.46 10.84
CA SER A 333 37.61 9.30 10.14
C SER A 333 37.83 9.29 8.64
N PHE A 334 36.86 9.84 7.90
CA PHE A 334 36.95 10.05 6.46
C PHE A 334 36.15 11.29 6.04
N ASN A 335 36.49 11.84 4.90
CA ASN A 335 35.75 12.93 4.29
C ASN A 335 34.85 12.42 3.16
N VAL A 336 33.65 13.02 3.03
CA VAL A 336 32.69 12.74 1.97
C VAL A 336 32.67 13.90 0.97
N ALA A 337 32.75 13.59 -0.32
CA ALA A 337 32.48 14.52 -1.39
C ALA A 337 30.99 14.48 -1.72
N GLY A 338 30.26 15.49 -1.34
CA GLY A 338 28.80 15.61 -1.51
C GLY A 338 28.27 16.86 -0.81
N THR A 339 26.99 17.13 -1.01
CA THR A 339 26.27 18.28 -0.42
C THR A 339 25.31 17.88 0.71
N ALA A 340 25.23 16.59 1.05
CA ALA A 340 24.38 16.10 2.13
C ALA A 340 24.88 16.58 3.49
N ALA A 341 23.99 17.04 4.35
CA ALA A 341 24.27 17.24 5.75
C ALA A 341 24.21 15.91 6.51
N PHE A 342 25.08 15.73 7.50
CA PHE A 342 25.17 14.53 8.31
C PHE A 342 24.92 14.83 9.78
N ALA A 343 24.29 13.90 10.47
CA ALA A 343 24.02 13.96 11.90
C ALA A 343 24.69 12.82 12.66
N ASN A 344 24.94 13.06 13.95
CA ASN A 344 25.39 12.00 14.86
C ASN A 344 24.31 10.92 14.95
N GLY A 345 24.72 9.68 14.73
CA GLY A 345 23.83 8.52 14.72
C GLY A 345 23.32 8.07 13.35
N ASP A 346 23.61 8.84 12.27
CA ASP A 346 23.24 8.42 10.91
C ASP A 346 23.78 7.02 10.60
N GLY A 347 22.93 6.20 9.96
CA GLY A 347 23.33 4.92 9.41
C GLY A 347 23.76 5.09 7.95
N LEU A 348 25.00 4.74 7.65
CA LEU A 348 25.55 4.77 6.29
C LEU A 348 25.90 3.36 5.82
N CYS A 349 25.88 3.18 4.50
CA CYS A 349 26.27 1.93 3.86
C CYS A 349 26.92 2.16 2.50
N PHE A 350 27.64 1.15 2.02
CA PHE A 350 28.29 1.12 0.71
C PHE A 350 28.35 -0.32 0.17
N ILE A 351 28.49 -0.49 -1.12
CA ILE A 351 28.78 -1.78 -1.74
C ILE A 351 30.29 -1.94 -1.85
N ASN A 352 30.83 -3.00 -1.29
CA ASN A 352 32.24 -3.33 -1.37
C ASN A 352 32.64 -3.96 -2.73
N LYS A 353 33.91 -4.30 -2.92
CA LYS A 353 34.43 -4.90 -4.16
C LYS A 353 33.90 -6.32 -4.41
N GLU A 354 33.49 -7.00 -3.37
CA GLU A 354 32.89 -8.34 -3.38
C GLU A 354 31.39 -8.31 -3.62
N HIS A 355 30.83 -7.13 -4.00
CA HIS A 355 29.39 -6.91 -4.21
C HIS A 355 28.53 -7.15 -2.96
N GLU A 356 29.06 -6.86 -1.78
CA GLU A 356 28.32 -6.98 -0.54
C GLU A 356 28.03 -5.62 0.09
N LEU A 357 26.83 -5.50 0.69
CA LEU A 357 26.45 -4.30 1.42
C LEU A 357 27.08 -4.31 2.81
N GLU A 358 27.94 -3.33 3.06
CA GLU A 358 28.48 -3.04 4.38
C GLU A 358 27.85 -1.77 4.96
N GLY A 359 27.41 -1.84 6.22
CA GLY A 359 26.80 -0.73 6.94
C GLY A 359 27.58 -0.37 8.19
N PHE A 360 27.55 0.93 8.55
CA PHE A 360 28.14 1.44 9.78
C PHE A 360 27.34 2.63 10.30
N ARG A 361 27.57 2.98 11.56
CA ARG A 361 26.95 4.14 12.21
C ARG A 361 27.95 5.26 12.38
N VAL A 362 27.53 6.49 12.07
CA VAL A 362 28.29 7.72 12.33
C VAL A 362 28.19 8.06 13.81
N ASN A 363 29.31 8.01 14.53
CA ASN A 363 29.34 8.42 15.94
C ASN A 363 29.35 9.96 16.06
N ARG A 364 30.16 10.63 15.22
CA ARG A 364 30.26 12.08 15.17
C ARG A 364 30.41 12.57 13.73
N ALA A 365 29.68 13.64 13.40
CA ALA A 365 29.76 14.34 12.11
C ALA A 365 30.25 15.78 12.35
N GLU A 366 31.27 16.20 11.61
CA GLU A 366 31.81 17.57 11.59
C GLU A 366 31.76 18.06 10.12
N GLY A 367 30.61 18.60 9.70
CA GLY A 367 30.38 18.87 8.29
C GLY A 367 30.48 17.58 7.47
N ASN A 368 31.35 17.56 6.47
CA ASN A 368 31.57 16.39 5.62
C ASN A 368 32.63 15.40 6.15
N ARG A 369 33.18 15.66 7.33
CA ARG A 369 34.10 14.76 8.01
C ARG A 369 33.36 13.89 9.00
N LEU A 370 33.40 12.57 8.79
CA LEU A 370 32.65 11.60 9.54
C LEU A 370 33.57 10.70 10.37
N PHE A 371 33.15 10.47 11.60
CA PHE A 371 33.81 9.61 12.57
C PHE A 371 32.88 8.45 12.86
N PRO A 372 33.07 7.28 12.22
CA PRO A 372 32.25 6.11 12.51
C PRO A 372 32.57 5.54 13.88
N GLN A 373 31.64 4.78 14.45
CA GLN A 373 31.87 4.05 15.70
C GLN A 373 33.03 3.08 15.55
N GLN A 374 33.14 2.44 14.40
CA GLN A 374 34.27 1.60 14.00
C GLN A 374 34.52 1.83 12.50
N MET A 375 35.79 2.10 12.13
CA MET A 375 36.18 2.31 10.74
C MET A 375 35.91 1.04 9.91
N PRO A 376 35.10 1.11 8.84
CA PRO A 376 34.86 -0.05 7.97
C PRO A 376 36.14 -0.47 7.25
N ARG A 377 36.47 -1.75 7.30
CA ARG A 377 37.74 -2.28 6.76
C ARG A 377 37.82 -2.18 5.24
N ASN A 378 36.67 -2.31 4.55
CA ASN A 378 36.59 -2.35 3.09
C ASN A 378 36.26 -0.99 2.46
N LEU A 379 36.10 0.07 3.26
CA LEU A 379 35.86 1.42 2.76
C LEU A 379 37.08 1.95 2.02
N ARG A 380 36.90 2.53 0.83
CA ARG A 380 37.99 3.07 0.00
C ARG A 380 37.59 4.42 -0.62
N PRO A 381 38.55 5.30 -0.94
CA PRO A 381 38.28 6.50 -1.72
C PRO A 381 37.57 6.17 -3.05
N GLY A 382 36.63 7.03 -3.46
CA GLY A 382 35.84 6.87 -4.67
C GLY A 382 34.59 6.00 -4.52
N MET A 383 34.41 5.29 -3.40
CA MET A 383 33.21 4.50 -3.16
C MET A 383 31.98 5.39 -2.89
N ALA A 384 30.85 5.04 -3.52
CA ALA A 384 29.56 5.67 -3.29
C ALA A 384 29.04 5.32 -1.88
N LEU A 385 28.55 6.34 -1.17
CA LEU A 385 27.94 6.20 0.15
C LEU A 385 26.43 6.47 0.06
N TYR A 386 25.71 5.66 0.79
CA TYR A 386 24.26 5.78 0.92
C TYR A 386 23.89 5.90 2.41
N ARG A 387 22.83 6.67 2.69
CA ARG A 387 22.25 6.82 4.04
C ARG A 387 20.97 6.03 4.12
N ASN A 388 21.01 4.93 4.85
CA ASN A 388 19.85 4.05 5.07
C ASN A 388 19.09 4.35 6.37
N ASN A 389 19.62 5.25 7.23
CA ASN A 389 18.94 5.79 8.39
C ASN A 389 19.36 7.25 8.60
N ASP A 390 18.43 8.19 8.45
CA ASP A 390 18.62 9.63 8.67
C ASP A 390 18.07 9.99 10.06
N MET A 391 18.95 10.22 11.01
CA MET A 391 18.56 10.46 12.41
C MET A 391 17.81 11.78 12.64
N GLU A 392 18.08 12.81 11.85
CA GLU A 392 17.33 14.06 11.97
C GLU A 392 15.93 13.90 11.41
N PHE A 393 15.80 13.23 10.30
CA PHE A 393 14.51 12.93 9.68
C PHE A 393 13.65 12.02 10.57
N GLU A 394 14.24 10.99 11.18
CA GLU A 394 13.57 10.14 12.16
C GLU A 394 13.06 10.94 13.37
N ARG A 395 13.89 11.82 13.94
CA ARG A 395 13.49 12.69 15.06
C ARG A 395 12.36 13.65 14.69
N LEU A 396 12.37 14.16 13.46
CA LEU A 396 11.33 15.05 12.94
C LEU A 396 10.00 14.30 12.86
N LEU A 397 10.00 13.10 12.29
CA LEU A 397 8.79 12.26 12.13
C LEU A 397 8.34 11.58 13.43
N ALA A 398 9.20 11.44 14.44
CA ALA A 398 8.80 10.95 15.76
C ALA A 398 7.85 11.91 16.49
N ARG A 399 7.83 13.18 16.10
CA ARG A 399 6.92 14.20 16.63
C ARG A 399 5.60 14.21 15.83
N GLN A 400 4.66 15.06 16.24
CA GLN A 400 3.48 15.36 15.42
C GLN A 400 3.94 16.07 14.13
N SER A 401 3.87 15.36 13.03
CA SER A 401 4.40 15.79 11.73
C SER A 401 3.31 16.18 10.72
N SER A 402 2.05 15.90 11.05
CA SER A 402 0.89 16.31 10.25
C SER A 402 -0.32 16.59 11.14
N VAL A 403 -1.21 17.45 10.64
CA VAL A 403 -2.56 17.68 11.18
C VAL A 403 -3.54 17.64 10.03
N ARG A 404 -4.58 16.79 10.15
CA ARG A 404 -5.68 16.72 9.19
C ARG A 404 -6.92 17.40 9.73
N LYS A 405 -7.51 18.32 8.95
CA LYS A 405 -8.71 19.07 9.33
C LYS A 405 -9.73 19.10 8.21
N ILE A 406 -11.01 19.03 8.60
CA ILE A 406 -12.16 19.20 7.72
C ILE A 406 -12.62 20.65 7.86
N PRO A 407 -12.58 21.47 6.78
CA PRO A 407 -13.05 22.84 6.82
C PRO A 407 -14.57 22.88 6.99
N VAL A 408 -15.05 23.74 7.88
CA VAL A 408 -16.47 23.90 8.20
C VAL A 408 -16.83 25.37 8.16
N THR A 409 -17.84 25.70 7.36
CA THR A 409 -18.53 27.00 7.42
C THR A 409 -19.83 26.80 8.19
N PHE A 410 -19.94 27.44 9.34
CA PHE A 410 -21.16 27.44 10.14
C PHE A 410 -22.17 28.45 9.60
N LYS A 411 -23.44 28.10 9.65
CA LYS A 411 -24.54 29.03 9.46
C LYS A 411 -25.31 29.16 10.78
N LEU A 412 -25.26 30.37 11.38
CA LEU A 412 -26.01 30.72 12.57
C LEU A 412 -27.28 31.47 12.13
N SER A 413 -28.44 31.00 12.57
CA SER A 413 -29.74 31.56 12.19
C SER A 413 -30.66 31.66 13.40
N GLU A 414 -31.63 32.57 13.34
CA GLU A 414 -32.71 32.70 14.31
C GLU A 414 -33.69 31.52 14.15
N THR A 415 -34.30 31.14 15.25
CA THR A 415 -35.46 30.24 15.33
C THR A 415 -36.59 30.95 16.10
N THR A 416 -37.75 30.35 16.21
CA THR A 416 -38.92 30.96 16.92
C THR A 416 -38.60 31.32 18.36
N ASP A 417 -37.76 30.54 19.02
CA ASP A 417 -37.49 30.59 20.47
C ASP A 417 -35.99 30.64 20.80
N GLY A 418 -35.14 30.93 19.80
CA GLY A 418 -33.71 31.00 20.02
C GLY A 418 -32.86 31.01 18.77
N PHE A 419 -31.80 30.19 18.74
CA PHE A 419 -30.83 30.18 17.63
C PHE A 419 -30.48 28.74 17.20
N SER A 420 -30.22 28.57 15.92
CA SER A 420 -29.75 27.31 15.34
C SER A 420 -28.37 27.47 14.70
N LEU A 421 -27.55 26.43 14.82
CA LEU A 421 -26.23 26.31 14.18
C LEU A 421 -26.26 25.11 13.23
N SER A 422 -26.00 25.35 11.96
CA SER A 422 -25.97 24.30 10.93
C SER A 422 -24.66 24.31 10.17
N ALA A 423 -24.15 23.12 9.85
CA ALA A 423 -23.03 22.86 8.95
C ALA A 423 -22.98 21.38 8.56
N LEU A 424 -22.45 21.06 7.41
CA LEU A 424 -22.23 19.69 6.91
C LEU A 424 -23.45 18.75 7.09
N GLY A 425 -24.66 19.28 6.89
CA GLY A 425 -25.92 18.52 7.00
C GLY A 425 -26.41 18.28 8.44
N THR A 426 -25.71 18.77 9.45
CA THR A 426 -26.13 18.68 10.86
C THR A 426 -26.60 20.04 11.34
N THR A 427 -27.76 20.07 12.02
CA THR A 427 -28.33 21.28 12.62
C THR A 427 -28.65 21.01 14.09
N VAL A 428 -28.26 21.93 14.96
CA VAL A 428 -28.58 21.95 16.39
C VAL A 428 -29.19 23.29 16.77
N SER A 429 -29.99 23.33 17.85
CA SER A 429 -30.65 24.55 18.27
C SER A 429 -30.58 24.71 19.79
N ILE A 430 -30.61 25.97 20.24
CA ILE A 430 -30.74 26.34 21.65
C ILE A 430 -31.90 27.31 21.84
N VAL A 431 -32.56 27.22 22.97
CA VAL A 431 -33.55 28.21 23.40
C VAL A 431 -32.82 29.38 24.06
N CYS A 432 -33.05 30.59 23.57
CA CYS A 432 -32.39 31.81 24.02
C CYS A 432 -33.23 33.04 23.62
N GLU A 433 -33.44 33.99 24.53
CA GLU A 433 -34.13 35.22 24.21
C GLU A 433 -33.41 36.01 23.11
N HIS A 434 -34.17 36.60 22.20
CA HIS A 434 -33.67 37.46 21.12
C HIS A 434 -33.32 38.88 21.62
N GLN A 435 -32.38 38.97 22.55
CA GLN A 435 -31.91 40.22 23.10
C GLN A 435 -31.00 40.93 22.09
N GLN A 436 -31.39 42.14 21.67
CA GLN A 436 -30.52 42.97 20.82
C GLN A 436 -29.27 43.41 21.58
N ALA A 437 -28.13 43.29 20.93
CA ALA A 437 -26.84 43.67 21.53
C ALA A 437 -26.58 45.18 21.38
N GLU A 438 -26.12 45.82 22.44
CA GLU A 438 -25.69 47.22 22.44
C GLU A 438 -24.42 47.45 21.61
N LYS A 439 -23.59 46.44 21.46
CA LYS A 439 -22.33 46.45 20.69
C LYS A 439 -22.32 45.26 19.72
N PRO A 440 -21.64 45.42 18.55
CA PRO A 440 -21.53 44.35 17.59
C PRO A 440 -20.98 43.05 18.21
N GLN A 441 -21.68 41.92 18.03
CA GLN A 441 -21.33 40.64 18.60
C GLN A 441 -20.64 39.70 17.60
N GLN A 442 -20.56 40.05 16.34
CA GLN A 442 -20.08 39.22 15.26
C GLN A 442 -18.70 38.59 15.56
N GLU A 443 -17.72 39.39 15.99
CA GLU A 443 -16.37 38.92 16.31
C GLU A 443 -16.36 37.92 17.48
N ASN A 444 -17.19 38.19 18.51
CA ASN A 444 -17.31 37.30 19.65
C ASN A 444 -17.94 35.94 19.24
N ILE A 445 -18.99 35.98 18.42
CA ILE A 445 -19.67 34.79 17.89
C ILE A 445 -18.69 33.94 17.08
N ILE A 446 -18.00 34.56 16.10
CA ILE A 446 -16.99 33.90 15.29
C ILE A 446 -15.91 33.26 16.19
N ARG A 447 -15.37 34.03 17.13
CA ARG A 447 -14.34 33.55 18.05
C ARG A 447 -14.77 32.35 18.89
N GLN A 448 -16.05 32.32 19.38
CA GLN A 448 -16.55 31.20 20.20
C GLN A 448 -16.83 29.95 19.36
N LEU A 449 -17.42 30.11 18.19
CA LEU A 449 -17.75 29.01 17.29
C LEU A 449 -16.49 28.39 16.62
N SER A 450 -15.44 29.20 16.42
CA SER A 450 -14.17 28.74 15.84
C SER A 450 -13.31 27.88 16.79
N LYS A 451 -13.66 27.74 18.06
CA LYS A 451 -12.88 26.95 19.03
C LYS A 451 -13.13 25.46 18.89
N LEU A 452 -12.69 24.87 17.78
CA LEU A 452 -12.85 23.45 17.43
C LEU A 452 -11.62 22.58 17.79
N GLY A 453 -10.73 23.10 18.66
CA GLY A 453 -9.56 22.35 19.10
C GLY A 453 -9.93 20.96 19.67
N GLY A 454 -9.11 19.94 19.39
CA GLY A 454 -9.37 18.55 19.79
C GLY A 454 -10.41 17.81 18.93
N THR A 455 -10.97 18.45 17.88
CA THR A 455 -11.90 17.82 16.93
C THR A 455 -11.27 17.70 15.53
N PRO A 456 -11.81 16.86 14.64
CA PRO A 456 -11.35 16.79 13.24
C PRO A 456 -11.70 18.04 12.40
N TYR A 457 -12.42 18.99 12.95
CA TYR A 457 -12.95 20.16 12.23
C TYR A 457 -12.10 21.41 12.42
N GLU A 458 -12.13 22.30 11.40
CA GLU A 458 -11.57 23.64 11.43
C GLU A 458 -12.59 24.64 10.87
N CYS A 459 -12.86 25.72 11.61
CA CYS A 459 -13.83 26.73 11.19
C CYS A 459 -13.24 27.60 10.08
N SER A 460 -13.80 27.53 8.88
CA SER A 460 -13.45 28.37 7.72
C SER A 460 -14.26 29.68 7.68
N GLY A 461 -15.40 29.73 8.37
CA GLY A 461 -16.26 30.91 8.42
C GLY A 461 -17.51 30.69 9.24
N VAL A 462 -18.18 31.78 9.59
CA VAL A 462 -19.51 31.79 10.22
C VAL A 462 -20.40 32.74 9.44
N GLU A 463 -21.40 32.20 8.77
CA GLU A 463 -22.43 32.95 8.06
C GLU A 463 -23.55 33.32 9.02
N MET A 464 -24.01 34.58 8.96
CA MET A 464 -25.11 35.11 9.73
C MET A 464 -26.01 35.94 8.82
N PRO A 465 -27.34 36.04 9.08
CA PRO A 465 -28.23 36.91 8.32
C PRO A 465 -27.78 38.39 8.38
N ASP A 466 -28.13 39.16 7.37
CA ASP A 466 -27.85 40.59 7.34
C ASP A 466 -28.50 41.29 8.55
N GLY A 467 -27.75 42.12 9.26
CA GLY A 467 -28.20 42.81 10.45
C GLY A 467 -28.27 41.98 11.72
N PHE A 468 -27.75 40.75 11.70
CA PHE A 468 -27.70 39.88 12.89
C PHE A 468 -26.84 40.51 14.00
N ASN A 469 -27.49 41.01 15.04
CA ASN A 469 -26.82 41.67 16.16
C ASN A 469 -27.50 41.29 17.49
N TYR A 470 -27.52 40.02 17.82
CA TYR A 470 -28.08 39.53 19.09
C TYR A 470 -26.98 39.24 20.12
N PHE A 471 -27.30 39.49 21.38
CA PHE A 471 -26.48 39.07 22.50
C PHE A 471 -26.74 37.59 22.78
N ILE A 472 -25.79 36.74 22.49
CA ILE A 472 -25.82 35.32 22.84
C ILE A 472 -24.68 35.06 23.83
N PRO A 473 -24.99 34.60 25.07
CA PRO A 473 -23.95 34.27 26.05
C PRO A 473 -22.89 33.34 25.48
N SER A 474 -21.61 33.60 25.78
CA SER A 474 -20.51 32.77 25.29
C SER A 474 -20.59 31.29 25.68
N SER A 475 -21.22 30.98 26.84
CA SER A 475 -21.53 29.62 27.24
C SER A 475 -22.48 28.92 26.28
N MET A 476 -23.54 29.62 25.85
CA MET A 476 -24.55 29.08 24.93
C MET A 476 -23.97 28.86 23.52
N LEU A 477 -23.12 29.76 23.05
CA LEU A 477 -22.35 29.55 21.80
C LEU A 477 -21.42 28.34 21.90
N ALA A 478 -20.80 28.15 23.05
CA ALA A 478 -19.96 26.98 23.29
C ALA A 478 -20.79 25.67 23.37
N ASP A 479 -22.01 25.73 23.91
CA ASP A 479 -22.93 24.60 23.96
C ASP A 479 -23.46 24.23 22.58
N LEU A 480 -23.87 25.23 21.76
CA LEU A 480 -24.24 25.01 20.34
C LEU A 480 -23.11 24.30 19.57
N ARG A 481 -21.89 24.80 19.69
CA ARG A 481 -20.73 24.19 19.04
C ARG A 481 -20.51 22.76 19.51
N ARG A 482 -20.61 22.48 20.83
CA ARG A 482 -20.43 21.14 21.41
C ARG A 482 -21.51 20.18 20.91
N GLN A 483 -22.77 20.60 20.98
CA GLN A 483 -23.91 19.81 20.47
C GLN A 483 -23.76 19.51 18.97
N TRP A 484 -23.29 20.48 18.17
CA TRP A 484 -23.05 20.25 16.75
C TRP A 484 -21.97 19.17 16.52
N VAL A 485 -20.84 19.23 17.23
CA VAL A 485 -19.77 18.22 17.14
C VAL A 485 -20.29 16.84 17.56
N GLU A 486 -21.05 16.75 18.64
CA GLU A 486 -21.64 15.50 19.13
C GLU A 486 -22.69 14.94 18.16
N GLY A 487 -23.57 15.77 17.65
CA GLY A 487 -24.61 15.39 16.67
C GLY A 487 -24.01 14.94 15.35
N LYS A 488 -22.93 15.58 14.89
CA LYS A 488 -22.21 15.16 13.68
C LYS A 488 -21.56 13.79 13.85
N ASN A 489 -20.90 13.55 14.97
CA ASN A 489 -20.28 12.27 15.27
C ASN A 489 -21.30 11.11 15.40
N GLN A 490 -22.52 11.38 15.87
CA GLN A 490 -23.61 10.39 15.92
C GLN A 490 -24.21 10.14 14.54
N GLY A 491 -24.47 11.19 13.76
CA GLY A 491 -25.04 11.08 12.42
C GLY A 491 -24.17 10.29 11.46
N ASP A 492 -22.85 10.47 11.53
CA ASP A 492 -21.90 9.72 10.70
C ASP A 492 -21.85 8.22 11.04
N ARG A 493 -22.16 7.83 12.28
CA ARG A 493 -22.31 6.41 12.67
C ARG A 493 -23.54 5.74 12.04
N PHE A 494 -24.66 6.44 11.91
CA PHE A 494 -25.89 5.90 11.30
C PHE A 494 -25.79 5.76 9.77
N LEU A 495 -25.02 6.61 9.09
CA LEU A 495 -24.82 6.53 7.65
C LEU A 495 -23.96 5.32 7.20
N ILE A 496 -23.16 4.75 8.11
CA ILE A 496 -22.37 3.54 7.86
C ILE A 496 -23.28 2.31 7.66
N GLU A 497 -24.43 2.26 8.33
CA GLU A 497 -25.38 1.15 8.25
C GLU A 497 -26.18 1.12 6.93
N SER A 498 -26.25 2.22 6.17
CA SER A 498 -27.14 2.35 5.00
C SER A 498 -26.47 2.21 3.61
N ASN A 499 -25.14 2.18 3.52
CA ASN A 499 -24.41 2.08 2.23
C ASN A 499 -24.15 0.64 1.77
N GLN A 500 -25.02 -0.29 2.14
CA GLN A 500 -24.95 -1.68 1.69
C GLN A 500 -25.52 -1.80 0.27
N THR A 501 -24.68 -1.59 -0.72
CA THR A 501 -25.01 -1.92 -2.10
C THR A 501 -24.72 -3.40 -2.31
N THR A 502 -25.76 -4.23 -2.25
CA THR A 502 -25.72 -5.59 -2.81
C THR A 502 -25.44 -5.47 -4.29
N CYS A 503 -24.28 -5.94 -4.75
CA CYS A 503 -24.05 -6.09 -6.18
C CYS A 503 -25.06 -7.12 -6.73
N PRO A 504 -25.81 -6.80 -7.80
CA PRO A 504 -26.67 -7.78 -8.44
C PRO A 504 -25.79 -8.91 -8.98
N HIS A 505 -26.05 -10.13 -8.53
CA HIS A 505 -25.55 -11.33 -9.20
C HIS A 505 -26.28 -11.47 -10.53
N ASP A 506 -25.69 -10.92 -11.58
CA ASP A 506 -26.18 -11.18 -12.93
C ASP A 506 -25.79 -12.60 -13.33
N SER A 507 -26.79 -13.29 -13.91
CA SER A 507 -26.74 -14.57 -14.63
C SER A 507 -25.39 -15.28 -14.71
N ARG A 508 -25.33 -16.53 -14.28
CA ARG A 508 -24.24 -17.53 -14.31
C ARG A 508 -22.85 -16.95 -14.58
N PRO A 509 -21.94 -16.99 -13.60
CA PRO A 509 -20.57 -16.49 -13.80
C PRO A 509 -19.96 -17.15 -15.05
N SER A 510 -19.28 -16.38 -15.87
CA SER A 510 -18.45 -16.92 -16.96
C SER A 510 -17.42 -17.89 -16.37
N ASP A 511 -16.96 -18.86 -17.16
CA ASP A 511 -15.94 -19.81 -16.72
C ASP A 511 -14.68 -19.08 -16.25
N PRO A 512 -14.01 -19.59 -15.21
CA PRO A 512 -12.74 -19.00 -14.75
C PRO A 512 -11.68 -19.07 -15.85
N PRO A 513 -10.76 -18.07 -15.95
CA PRO A 513 -9.66 -18.14 -16.89
C PRO A 513 -8.86 -19.43 -16.73
N HIS A 514 -8.49 -20.04 -17.86
CA HIS A 514 -7.78 -21.31 -17.89
C HIS A 514 -6.33 -21.17 -17.42
N TYR A 515 -5.88 -22.12 -16.59
CA TYR A 515 -4.46 -22.31 -16.23
C TYR A 515 -3.98 -23.69 -16.69
N ASP A 516 -2.76 -23.75 -17.22
CA ASP A 516 -2.15 -25.00 -17.71
C ASP A 516 -1.92 -26.04 -16.61
N HIS A 517 -1.80 -25.61 -15.36
CA HIS A 517 -1.56 -26.47 -14.21
C HIS A 517 -2.67 -26.29 -13.15
N PRO A 518 -3.30 -27.38 -12.68
CA PRO A 518 -4.40 -27.29 -11.69
C PRO A 518 -4.04 -26.57 -10.38
N TYR A 519 -2.80 -26.69 -9.90
CA TYR A 519 -2.40 -26.04 -8.65
C TYR A 519 -2.38 -24.49 -8.73
N LEU A 520 -2.35 -23.90 -9.93
CA LEU A 520 -2.40 -22.46 -10.12
C LEU A 520 -3.77 -21.84 -9.74
N TYR A 521 -4.82 -22.66 -9.63
CA TYR A 521 -6.11 -22.22 -9.10
C TYR A 521 -6.11 -22.04 -7.58
N ASN A 522 -5.10 -22.58 -6.86
CA ASN A 522 -4.96 -22.50 -5.40
C ASN A 522 -6.18 -23.03 -4.62
N ILE A 523 -6.82 -24.10 -5.10
CA ILE A 523 -8.00 -24.70 -4.47
C ILE A 523 -7.57 -25.58 -3.29
N ALA A 524 -7.85 -25.13 -2.05
CA ALA A 524 -7.35 -25.78 -0.84
C ALA A 524 -8.44 -26.29 0.11
N ASN A 525 -9.73 -25.96 -0.14
CA ASN A 525 -10.84 -26.31 0.73
C ASN A 525 -12.10 -26.72 -0.04
N ARG A 526 -13.04 -27.36 0.66
CA ARG A 526 -14.30 -27.90 0.07
C ARG A 526 -15.20 -26.80 -0.51
N GLN A 527 -15.22 -25.59 0.03
CA GLN A 527 -16.02 -24.49 -0.51
C GLN A 527 -15.42 -23.99 -1.83
N ALA A 528 -14.09 -23.88 -1.94
CA ALA A 528 -13.43 -23.57 -3.20
C ALA A 528 -13.59 -24.72 -4.21
N GLN A 529 -13.54 -25.98 -3.80
CA GLN A 529 -13.84 -27.12 -4.67
C GLN A 529 -15.26 -27.06 -5.24
N GLN A 530 -16.24 -26.77 -4.41
CA GLN A 530 -17.63 -26.60 -4.84
C GLN A 530 -17.78 -25.43 -5.82
N PHE A 531 -17.10 -24.30 -5.54
CA PHE A 531 -17.11 -23.12 -6.41
C PHE A 531 -16.57 -23.44 -7.80
N TYR A 532 -15.43 -24.14 -7.89
CA TYR A 532 -14.80 -24.50 -9.17
C TYR A 532 -15.33 -25.79 -9.79
N GLY A 533 -16.21 -26.53 -9.12
CA GLY A 533 -16.77 -27.80 -9.61
C GLY A 533 -15.75 -28.95 -9.67
N VAL A 534 -14.74 -28.96 -8.78
CA VAL A 534 -13.71 -29.99 -8.74
C VAL A 534 -13.89 -30.90 -7.53
N GLN A 535 -13.51 -32.19 -7.67
CA GLN A 535 -13.69 -33.20 -6.63
C GLN A 535 -12.60 -33.15 -5.54
N GLU A 536 -11.42 -32.63 -5.88
CA GLU A 536 -10.25 -32.69 -5.01
C GLU A 536 -9.53 -31.36 -4.95
N PRO A 537 -8.83 -31.05 -3.83
CA PRO A 537 -8.04 -29.83 -3.75
C PRO A 537 -6.87 -29.88 -4.75
N THR A 538 -6.53 -28.74 -5.32
CA THR A 538 -5.44 -28.63 -6.30
C THR A 538 -4.25 -27.84 -5.78
N ALA A 539 -4.37 -27.13 -4.64
CA ALA A 539 -3.33 -26.27 -4.11
C ALA A 539 -1.99 -26.97 -3.97
N TYR A 540 -0.91 -26.29 -4.39
CA TYR A 540 0.47 -26.78 -4.32
C TYR A 540 0.88 -27.20 -2.91
N GLU A 541 0.39 -26.48 -1.92
CA GLU A 541 0.64 -26.73 -0.49
C GLU A 541 0.16 -28.12 -0.01
N LEU A 542 -0.84 -28.68 -0.69
CA LEU A 542 -1.45 -29.97 -0.32
C LEU A 542 -0.98 -31.12 -1.22
N ARG A 543 -0.71 -30.85 -2.50
CA ARG A 543 -0.44 -31.92 -3.49
C ARG A 543 0.87 -31.75 -4.24
N GLY A 544 1.57 -30.64 -4.09
CA GLY A 544 2.71 -30.31 -4.93
C GLY A 544 2.29 -30.03 -6.38
N GLY A 545 3.24 -30.08 -7.31
CA GLY A 545 3.01 -29.88 -8.73
C GLY A 545 4.30 -30.00 -9.53
N ASN A 546 4.17 -30.35 -10.82
CA ASN A 546 5.29 -30.53 -11.75
C ASN A 546 5.54 -29.31 -12.65
N GLY A 547 4.79 -28.23 -12.46
CA GLY A 547 4.93 -26.99 -13.21
C GLY A 547 5.91 -25.99 -12.57
N PRO A 548 5.92 -24.75 -13.05
CA PRO A 548 6.82 -23.71 -12.54
C PRO A 548 6.54 -23.35 -11.08
N LEU A 549 7.61 -23.26 -10.28
CA LEU A 549 7.56 -22.74 -8.92
C LEU A 549 7.38 -21.21 -8.88
N MET A 550 7.86 -20.52 -9.91
CA MET A 550 7.68 -19.08 -10.11
C MET A 550 7.47 -18.77 -11.59
N GLN A 551 6.57 -17.83 -11.86
CA GLN A 551 6.35 -17.24 -13.18
C GLN A 551 6.65 -15.75 -13.10
N CYS A 552 7.66 -15.28 -13.85
CA CYS A 552 8.22 -13.94 -13.69
C CYS A 552 8.20 -13.16 -15.01
N ARG A 553 7.71 -11.92 -14.99
CA ARG A 553 7.94 -10.99 -16.12
C ARG A 553 9.40 -10.51 -16.13
N HIS A 554 10.08 -10.45 -14.97
CA HIS A 554 11.52 -10.28 -14.89
C HIS A 554 12.22 -11.47 -15.56
N CYS A 555 13.16 -11.19 -16.48
CA CYS A 555 13.84 -12.19 -17.26
C CYS A 555 15.36 -11.96 -17.16
N LEU A 556 16.09 -12.93 -16.60
CA LEU A 556 17.55 -12.83 -16.44
C LEU A 556 18.28 -12.71 -17.78
N GLN A 557 17.81 -13.41 -18.81
CA GLN A 557 18.37 -13.28 -20.15
C GLN A 557 18.29 -11.83 -20.67
N TYR A 558 17.17 -11.15 -20.43
CA TYR A 558 17.02 -9.73 -20.78
C TYR A 558 17.90 -8.84 -19.89
N ALA A 559 17.88 -9.04 -18.60
CA ALA A 559 18.63 -8.24 -17.64
C ALA A 559 20.17 -8.31 -17.86
N MET A 560 20.66 -9.45 -18.36
CA MET A 560 22.08 -9.65 -18.71
C MET A 560 22.43 -9.20 -20.15
N GLY A 561 21.47 -8.63 -20.90
CA GLY A 561 21.73 -8.13 -22.25
C GLY A 561 21.73 -9.19 -23.37
N TYR A 562 21.23 -10.40 -23.11
CA TYR A 562 21.22 -11.50 -24.10
C TYR A 562 19.83 -11.76 -24.74
N CYS A 563 18.88 -10.87 -24.57
CA CYS A 563 17.57 -11.04 -25.21
C CYS A 563 17.56 -10.48 -26.63
N VAL A 564 17.71 -11.33 -27.62
CA VAL A 564 17.73 -10.96 -29.04
C VAL A 564 16.42 -10.28 -29.48
N LYS A 565 15.26 -10.70 -28.95
CA LYS A 565 13.95 -10.09 -29.23
C LYS A 565 13.90 -8.60 -28.89
N HIS A 566 14.69 -8.17 -27.91
CA HIS A 566 14.77 -6.78 -27.44
C HIS A 566 16.14 -6.12 -27.73
N GLY A 567 16.81 -6.54 -28.80
CA GLY A 567 18.04 -5.92 -29.25
C GLY A 567 19.32 -6.31 -28.49
N GLY A 568 19.25 -7.33 -27.64
CA GLY A 568 20.39 -7.87 -26.92
C GLY A 568 21.31 -8.74 -27.80
N GLN A 569 22.46 -9.07 -27.25
CA GLN A 569 23.45 -9.93 -27.93
C GLN A 569 22.97 -11.39 -27.98
N LYS A 570 23.50 -12.16 -28.96
CA LYS A 570 23.29 -13.61 -28.97
C LYS A 570 23.97 -14.23 -27.75
N PRO A 571 23.31 -15.13 -27.02
CA PRO A 571 23.91 -15.81 -25.87
C PRO A 571 25.18 -16.56 -26.22
N THR A 572 26.20 -16.48 -25.36
CA THR A 572 27.47 -17.22 -25.45
C THR A 572 27.49 -18.45 -24.56
N TYR A 573 26.42 -18.68 -23.83
CA TYR A 573 26.19 -19.82 -22.90
C TYR A 573 25.23 -20.84 -23.52
N LYS A 574 25.22 -22.05 -22.95
CA LYS A 574 24.32 -23.12 -23.38
C LYS A 574 23.06 -23.20 -22.49
N TYR A 575 21.93 -23.47 -23.12
CA TYR A 575 20.68 -23.74 -22.43
C TYR A 575 20.54 -25.21 -22.03
N PRO A 576 19.75 -25.51 -20.94
CA PRO A 576 19.07 -24.57 -20.05
C PRO A 576 20.01 -23.86 -19.08
N LEU A 577 19.58 -22.70 -18.54
CA LEU A 577 20.23 -22.05 -17.42
C LEU A 577 19.69 -22.57 -16.09
N PHE A 578 20.51 -22.49 -15.06
CA PHE A 578 20.15 -22.93 -13.72
C PHE A 578 20.52 -21.88 -12.68
N LEU A 579 19.61 -21.67 -11.72
CA LEU A 579 19.93 -20.97 -10.48
C LEU A 579 20.32 -22.01 -9.43
N ARG A 580 21.42 -21.80 -8.70
CA ARG A 580 21.86 -22.68 -7.60
C ARG A 580 21.95 -21.87 -6.30
N LEU A 581 21.26 -22.34 -5.25
CA LEU A 581 21.42 -21.81 -3.90
C LEU A 581 22.71 -22.30 -3.25
N GLY A 582 23.16 -21.60 -2.19
CA GLY A 582 24.35 -21.96 -1.45
C GLY A 582 24.29 -23.34 -0.76
N ASP A 583 23.11 -23.91 -0.57
CA ASP A 583 22.88 -25.27 -0.04
C ASP A 583 22.85 -26.36 -1.12
N GLY A 584 23.13 -26.00 -2.38
CA GLY A 584 23.21 -26.91 -3.51
C GLY A 584 21.90 -27.14 -4.27
N ARG A 585 20.75 -26.68 -3.78
CA ARG A 585 19.48 -26.79 -4.52
C ARG A 585 19.56 -26.03 -5.84
N ARG A 586 19.10 -26.69 -6.90
CA ARG A 586 19.12 -26.14 -8.27
C ARG A 586 17.70 -25.91 -8.77
N PHE A 587 17.57 -24.90 -9.64
CA PHE A 587 16.31 -24.54 -10.29
C PHE A 587 16.57 -24.29 -11.77
N ARG A 588 15.88 -25.03 -12.63
CA ARG A 588 15.96 -24.85 -14.07
C ARG A 588 15.17 -23.62 -14.50
N LEU A 589 15.78 -22.80 -15.37
CA LEU A 589 15.13 -21.65 -15.99
C LEU A 589 14.62 -22.01 -17.37
N GLU A 590 13.39 -21.60 -17.66
CA GLU A 590 12.77 -21.68 -18.96
C GLU A 590 12.32 -20.29 -19.39
N PHE A 591 12.66 -19.92 -20.63
CA PHE A 591 12.35 -18.60 -21.18
C PHE A 591 11.23 -18.72 -22.21
N ASP A 592 9.99 -18.40 -21.84
CA ASP A 592 8.88 -18.23 -22.78
C ASP A 592 9.02 -16.86 -23.48
N CYS A 593 9.78 -16.84 -24.56
CA CYS A 593 10.03 -15.62 -25.32
C CYS A 593 8.78 -15.10 -26.05
N LYS A 594 7.76 -15.94 -26.30
CA LYS A 594 6.49 -15.55 -26.90
C LYS A 594 5.73 -14.61 -25.95
N HIS A 595 5.60 -14.98 -24.69
CA HIS A 595 4.90 -14.20 -23.66
C HIS A 595 5.83 -13.29 -22.84
N CYS A 596 7.15 -13.29 -23.17
CA CYS A 596 8.15 -12.53 -22.42
C CYS A 596 8.13 -12.88 -20.92
N GLN A 597 8.12 -14.16 -20.60
CA GLN A 597 8.04 -14.71 -19.24
C GLN A 597 9.24 -15.63 -18.98
N MET A 598 9.77 -15.61 -17.77
CA MET A 598 10.75 -16.56 -17.27
C MET A 598 10.08 -17.43 -16.21
N ASN A 599 10.13 -18.73 -16.42
CA ASN A 599 9.63 -19.75 -15.49
C ASN A 599 10.79 -20.40 -14.73
N VAL A 600 10.58 -20.64 -13.45
CA VAL A 600 11.56 -21.26 -12.55
C VAL A 600 10.99 -22.60 -12.09
N TYR A 601 11.68 -23.70 -12.42
CA TYR A 601 11.27 -25.06 -12.07
C TYR A 601 12.21 -25.64 -11.01
N ALA A 602 11.71 -26.52 -10.17
CA ALA A 602 12.55 -27.41 -9.36
C ALA A 602 13.33 -28.37 -10.26
N GLU A 603 14.54 -28.74 -9.87
CA GLU A 603 15.37 -29.77 -10.50
C GLU A 603 15.54 -30.98 -9.60
#